data_47dc51b0f0e45f7c35ab64bf8d7a2ae6
#
_entry.id   47dc51b0f0e45f7c35ab64bf8d7a2ae6
#
_cell.length_a   1.000
_cell.length_b   1.000
_cell.length_c   1.000
_cell.angle_alpha   90.00
_cell.angle_beta   90.00
_cell.angle_gamma   90.00
#
_symmetry.space_group_name_H-M   'P 1'
#
loop_
_entity.id
_entity.type
_entity.pdbx_description
1 polymer ?
#
loop_
_entity_poly.entity_id
_entity_poly.type
_entity_poly.pdbx_seq_one_letter_code
_entity_poly.pdbx_strand_id
1 'polypeptide(L)'
;MHPVSSYSVSVKRSATDPRGDRCCLVRRSTGLLRWLVLLAMLGCDSSTTSKTTGLPRASRPVVAKKSLVLSKTFDLRQPVEIEHQLLSSESPVFEDVAISADLRHTYDTGDKKLLLMVQPTGGGCGWIDFDRDGNWDLYLNQGGDPSLPPSEKQPSDQLFRKMHHGRFQPVTELANIDERDYSQGVAVGDFDNDGFSDIMVTNIGICTLYQNQGDGTFRDVSGAMEQRPGWHSSAAWGDIDRDGDLDLYVCRYVDFDRFHPRVCLSANGERRLCQPNEIDPRPDELYLNEGDGTFRAAAQERGVFGSNNKALGVTIADFNNDEWPDIYVANDATPNFLFINQSDGQFLDKANELGCAVASDGRAQASMGIAVGDYDHNGFLDLYLTHYEGEWNTLYRNLGPAGFSDVTAAVKGVSVTLPMVGFGTVMEDFNCDGTEDLIMANGHLDDPGHLGTQLAMLPQLFSISDSQITDNSARGGDYFGQQFIGRGVATADYDGDGDLDLAIVHQNAPVSLLKNQSSRRHWLQLQFIGRRSNRQGIGVRVTLRSGGDHFMRELAGGTSYCSSHQPAMVFGLGDRDQPCELEVAWPSGKRQSIRVAELDRIVVLTEPVDDDK
;
A
#
# COMPACT_ATOMS: atom_id res chain seq x y z
N MET A 1 3.44 54.15 33.60
CA MET A 1 4.71 54.86 33.84
C MET A 1 5.82 53.95 33.37
N HIS A 2 6.52 54.47 32.39
CA HIS A 2 7.68 53.87 31.68
C HIS A 2 8.87 53.62 32.61
N PRO A 3 10.01 52.97 32.09
CA PRO A 3 10.45 52.98 30.72
C PRO A 3 11.00 51.63 30.15
N VAL A 4 11.05 51.67 28.83
CA VAL A 4 11.74 50.92 27.80
C VAL A 4 13.25 50.94 27.96
N SER A 5 13.94 49.84 27.65
CA SER A 5 15.36 49.86 27.30
C SER A 5 15.63 48.97 26.09
N SER A 6 15.94 49.63 25.00
CA SER A 6 16.42 49.10 23.74
C SER A 6 17.94 48.86 23.78
N TYR A 7 18.41 47.73 23.24
CA TYR A 7 19.82 47.54 22.87
C TYR A 7 19.91 47.24 21.35
N SER A 8 20.55 48.16 20.64
CA SER A 8 21.03 48.05 19.27
C SER A 8 22.44 47.45 19.26
N VAL A 9 22.70 46.48 18.36
CA VAL A 9 24.07 46.07 18.03
C VAL A 9 24.36 46.36 16.58
N SER A 10 25.41 47.12 16.37
CA SER A 10 25.90 47.66 15.11
C SER A 10 26.73 46.63 14.35
N VAL A 11 26.50 46.62 13.03
CA VAL A 11 27.29 45.94 11.99
C VAL A 11 28.60 46.71 11.77
N LYS A 12 29.77 46.04 11.79
CA LYS A 12 31.01 46.52 11.18
C LYS A 12 31.36 45.66 9.97
N ARG A 13 31.31 46.29 8.79
CA ARG A 13 31.98 45.84 7.56
C ARG A 13 33.44 46.24 7.65
N SER A 14 34.37 45.37 7.21
CA SER A 14 35.65 45.80 6.66
C SER A 14 35.98 44.96 5.41
N ALA A 15 36.15 45.67 4.32
CA ALA A 15 36.71 45.19 3.07
C ALA A 15 38.23 45.33 3.08
N THR A 16 38.93 44.42 2.37
CA THR A 16 39.97 44.77 1.38
C THR A 16 40.64 43.51 0.84
N ASP A 17 40.65 43.39 -0.45
CA ASP A 17 41.54 42.66 -1.37
C ASP A 17 42.84 43.48 -1.51
N PRO A 18 43.96 43.06 -2.17
CA PRO A 18 44.15 42.07 -3.22
C PRO A 18 45.54 41.34 -3.30
N ARG A 19 45.63 40.42 -4.31
CA ARG A 19 46.81 40.03 -5.13
C ARG A 19 47.79 38.94 -4.64
N GLY A 20 48.01 37.99 -5.59
CA GLY A 20 49.27 37.28 -5.70
C GLY A 20 49.20 35.93 -6.38
N ASP A 21 49.37 35.95 -7.70
CA ASP A 21 49.65 34.80 -8.57
C ASP A 21 50.69 33.83 -8.06
N ARG A 22 50.55 32.53 -8.40
CA ARG A 22 51.60 31.76 -9.13
C ARG A 22 51.08 30.39 -9.59
N CYS A 23 51.19 30.25 -10.91
CA CYS A 23 51.20 29.00 -11.66
C CYS A 23 52.25 27.99 -11.17
N CYS A 24 51.93 26.70 -11.23
CA CYS A 24 52.90 25.66 -11.54
C CYS A 24 52.25 24.53 -12.33
N LEU A 25 52.61 24.45 -13.60
CA LEU A 25 52.47 23.34 -14.53
C LEU A 25 53.44 22.22 -14.16
N VAL A 26 52.99 20.96 -14.11
CA VAL A 26 53.86 19.80 -14.47
C VAL A 26 52.97 18.67 -15.05
N ARG A 27 53.06 18.59 -16.36
CA ARG A 27 53.49 17.47 -17.24
C ARG A 27 52.74 16.13 -17.18
N ARG A 28 52.25 15.85 -18.35
CA ARG A 28 51.80 14.58 -18.94
C ARG A 28 52.90 13.49 -18.89
N SER A 29 52.50 12.23 -18.74
CA SER A 29 53.18 11.15 -19.42
C SER A 29 52.18 10.12 -19.97
N THR A 30 52.28 9.95 -21.24
CA THR A 30 51.60 9.02 -22.13
C THR A 30 52.18 7.62 -22.00
N GLY A 31 51.35 6.59 -22.08
CA GLY A 31 51.75 5.21 -22.21
C GLY A 31 50.71 4.41 -22.99
N LEU A 32 50.84 4.39 -24.31
CA LEU A 32 50.16 3.47 -25.21
C LEU A 32 50.76 2.07 -25.06
N LEU A 33 49.92 1.05 -25.03
CA LEU A 33 50.28 -0.26 -25.52
C LEU A 33 49.08 -0.89 -26.25
N ARG A 34 49.24 -0.94 -27.57
CA ARG A 34 48.40 -1.69 -28.53
C ARG A 34 48.84 -3.17 -28.49
N TRP A 35 47.88 -4.07 -28.54
CA TRP A 35 48.06 -5.38 -29.16
C TRP A 35 46.96 -5.68 -30.16
N LEU A 36 47.37 -5.80 -31.43
CA LEU A 36 46.66 -6.34 -32.57
C LEU A 36 46.60 -7.87 -32.44
N VAL A 37 45.49 -8.50 -32.79
CA VAL A 37 45.49 -9.89 -33.28
C VAL A 37 44.65 -10.00 -34.54
N LEU A 38 45.29 -10.63 -35.48
CA LEU A 38 45.07 -10.85 -36.90
C LEU A 38 43.80 -11.67 -37.19
N LEU A 39 43.11 -11.27 -38.28
CA LEU A 39 42.26 -12.14 -39.09
C LEU A 39 43.12 -13.17 -39.88
N ALA A 40 42.62 -14.39 -39.98
CA ALA A 40 43.00 -15.32 -41.04
C ALA A 40 41.72 -15.88 -41.70
N MET A 41 41.49 -15.42 -42.90
CA MET A 41 40.65 -16.07 -43.90
C MET A 41 41.47 -17.12 -44.60
N LEU A 42 40.94 -18.31 -44.84
CA LEU A 42 41.33 -19.16 -45.96
C LEU A 42 40.09 -19.95 -46.39
N GLY A 43 39.67 -19.67 -47.60
CA GLY A 43 38.75 -20.48 -48.37
C GLY A 43 39.46 -21.63 -49.08
N CYS A 44 38.72 -22.64 -49.40
CA CYS A 44 39.04 -23.53 -50.51
C CYS A 44 37.78 -24.21 -51.02
N ASP A 45 37.50 -23.93 -52.29
CA ASP A 45 36.58 -24.66 -53.13
C ASP A 45 37.19 -26.08 -53.45
N SER A 46 36.30 -27.07 -53.52
CA SER A 46 36.47 -28.10 -54.56
C SER A 46 35.17 -28.88 -54.75
N SER A 47 34.70 -28.82 -55.97
CA SER A 47 33.65 -29.60 -56.57
C SER A 47 34.05 -31.07 -56.74
N THR A 48 33.16 -32.03 -56.46
CA THR A 48 33.10 -33.30 -57.22
C THR A 48 31.67 -33.83 -57.24
N THR A 49 31.20 -34.03 -58.41
CA THR A 49 30.00 -34.69 -58.86
C THR A 49 30.08 -36.22 -58.66
N SER A 50 28.97 -36.84 -58.17
CA SER A 50 28.61 -38.18 -58.64
C SER A 50 27.16 -38.55 -58.37
N LYS A 51 26.60 -39.27 -59.25
CA LYS A 51 25.28 -39.61 -59.69
C LYS A 51 24.40 -40.43 -58.70
N THR A 52 23.17 -40.09 -58.73
CA THR A 52 21.93 -40.92 -58.82
C THR A 52 21.83 -42.25 -58.09
N THR A 53 20.79 -42.35 -57.19
CA THR A 53 19.74 -43.36 -57.33
C THR A 53 18.51 -42.88 -56.54
N GLY A 54 17.36 -42.90 -57.19
CA GLY A 54 16.10 -42.44 -56.65
C GLY A 54 15.41 -43.49 -55.80
N LEU A 55 14.66 -42.99 -54.80
CA LEU A 55 13.53 -43.67 -54.16
C LEU A 55 12.45 -42.65 -53.83
N PRO A 56 11.19 -43.01 -53.68
CA PRO A 56 10.07 -42.17 -54.02
C PRO A 56 9.67 -41.17 -52.93
N ARG A 57 9.19 -40.01 -53.35
CA ARG A 57 8.58 -38.95 -52.54
C ARG A 57 7.36 -39.46 -51.82
N ALA A 58 7.41 -39.53 -50.48
CA ALA A 58 6.21 -39.58 -49.66
C ALA A 58 5.58 -38.18 -49.59
N SER A 59 4.33 -38.09 -50.00
CA SER A 59 3.49 -36.90 -49.95
C SER A 59 3.26 -36.48 -48.50
N ARG A 60 3.66 -35.26 -48.16
CA ARG A 60 3.24 -34.59 -46.90
C ARG A 60 1.78 -34.21 -46.97
N PRO A 61 0.97 -34.48 -45.95
CA PRO A 61 -0.38 -33.98 -45.89
C PRO A 61 -0.38 -32.45 -45.72
N VAL A 62 -1.12 -31.76 -46.54
CA VAL A 62 -1.44 -30.35 -46.44
C VAL A 62 -2.38 -30.19 -45.24
N VAL A 63 -1.88 -29.65 -44.15
CA VAL A 63 -2.71 -29.21 -43.01
C VAL A 63 -3.36 -27.91 -43.44
N ALA A 64 -4.66 -28.00 -43.75
CA ALA A 64 -5.50 -26.84 -43.97
C ALA A 64 -5.59 -26.01 -42.66
N LYS A 65 -5.09 -24.77 -42.70
CA LYS A 65 -5.33 -23.77 -41.66
C LYS A 65 -6.85 -23.46 -41.67
N LYS A 66 -7.59 -24.05 -40.74
CA LYS A 66 -8.90 -23.54 -40.34
C LYS A 66 -8.67 -22.26 -39.56
N SER A 67 -8.92 -21.12 -40.19
CA SER A 67 -9.15 -19.88 -39.50
C SER A 67 -10.41 -20.01 -38.68
N LEU A 68 -10.32 -20.10 -37.34
CA LEU A 68 -11.47 -19.90 -36.48
C LEU A 68 -11.79 -18.40 -36.52
N VAL A 69 -12.82 -18.06 -37.28
CA VAL A 69 -13.50 -16.76 -37.16
C VAL A 69 -14.39 -16.90 -35.92
N LEU A 70 -13.95 -16.41 -34.80
CA LEU A 70 -14.79 -16.16 -33.63
C LEU A 70 -15.59 -14.87 -33.88
N SER A 71 -16.70 -14.97 -34.60
CA SER A 71 -17.73 -13.96 -34.59
C SER A 71 -18.84 -14.42 -33.64
N LYS A 72 -18.67 -14.18 -32.35
CA LYS A 72 -19.79 -14.01 -31.43
C LYS A 72 -19.64 -12.60 -30.85
N THR A 73 -20.39 -11.68 -31.46
CA THR A 73 -20.77 -10.43 -30.80
C THR A 73 -21.53 -10.79 -29.55
N PHE A 74 -20.92 -10.54 -28.37
CA PHE A 74 -21.63 -10.55 -27.10
C PHE A 74 -22.60 -9.37 -27.13
N ASP A 75 -23.88 -9.65 -27.15
CA ASP A 75 -24.93 -8.64 -27.00
C ASP A 75 -25.07 -8.36 -25.49
N LEU A 76 -24.48 -7.28 -25.03
CA LEU A 76 -24.50 -6.81 -23.62
C LEU A 76 -25.92 -6.36 -23.16
N ARG A 77 -26.96 -6.58 -23.92
CA ARG A 77 -28.33 -6.17 -23.59
C ARG A 77 -29.24 -7.30 -23.10
N GLN A 78 -28.74 -8.50 -22.98
CA GLN A 78 -29.52 -9.56 -22.34
C GLN A 78 -29.19 -9.58 -20.85
N PRO A 79 -30.21 -9.53 -19.95
CA PRO A 79 -29.97 -9.80 -18.54
C PRO A 79 -29.39 -11.23 -18.45
N VAL A 80 -28.20 -11.37 -17.88
CA VAL A 80 -27.69 -12.66 -17.46
C VAL A 80 -28.66 -13.12 -16.37
N GLU A 81 -29.46 -14.15 -16.65
CA GLU A 81 -30.15 -14.88 -15.59
C GLU A 81 -29.05 -15.45 -14.68
N ILE A 82 -28.83 -14.79 -13.57
CA ILE A 82 -27.99 -15.29 -12.49
C ILE A 82 -28.78 -16.48 -11.92
N GLU A 83 -28.34 -17.70 -12.23
CA GLU A 83 -28.75 -18.86 -11.47
C GLU A 83 -28.50 -18.52 -9.99
N HIS A 84 -29.56 -18.39 -9.22
CA HIS A 84 -29.52 -18.31 -7.77
C HIS A 84 -28.96 -19.63 -7.25
N GLN A 85 -27.62 -19.79 -7.26
CA GLN A 85 -26.99 -20.76 -6.38
C GLN A 85 -27.37 -20.34 -4.96
N LEU A 86 -27.77 -21.32 -4.17
CA LEU A 86 -28.03 -21.19 -2.74
C LEU A 86 -26.80 -20.53 -2.09
N LEU A 87 -26.92 -19.25 -1.93
CA LEU A 87 -25.91 -18.39 -1.40
C LEU A 87 -25.90 -18.63 0.10
N SER A 88 -24.77 -18.91 0.69
CA SER A 88 -24.62 -19.08 2.14
C SER A 88 -25.18 -17.84 2.85
N SER A 89 -25.86 -18.04 3.98
CA SER A 89 -26.41 -16.96 4.82
C SER A 89 -25.33 -16.13 5.54
N GLU A 90 -24.10 -16.17 5.07
CA GLU A 90 -22.87 -15.89 5.83
C GLU A 90 -22.02 -14.77 5.22
N SER A 91 -22.54 -14.05 4.21
CA SER A 91 -21.83 -12.91 3.61
C SER A 91 -21.74 -11.73 4.58
N PRO A 92 -20.61 -11.01 4.67
CA PRO A 92 -20.53 -9.76 5.40
C PRO A 92 -21.58 -8.75 4.94
N VAL A 93 -22.13 -7.98 5.87
CA VAL A 93 -23.16 -6.96 5.62
C VAL A 93 -22.76 -5.65 6.29
N PHE A 94 -22.84 -4.55 5.57
CA PHE A 94 -22.43 -3.24 6.04
C PHE A 94 -23.55 -2.20 5.88
N GLU A 95 -23.56 -1.22 6.78
CA GLU A 95 -24.39 -0.02 6.72
C GLU A 95 -23.50 1.22 6.68
N ASP A 96 -23.70 2.11 5.71
CA ASP A 96 -22.99 3.40 5.70
C ASP A 96 -23.61 4.35 6.72
N VAL A 97 -22.90 4.57 7.81
CA VAL A 97 -23.32 5.40 8.95
C VAL A 97 -22.60 6.76 8.99
N ALA A 98 -21.82 7.14 8.00
CA ALA A 98 -21.03 8.37 8.03
C ALA A 98 -21.88 9.61 8.36
N ILE A 99 -23.06 9.75 7.75
CA ILE A 99 -23.97 10.89 7.99
C ILE A 99 -24.50 10.88 9.43
N SER A 100 -24.94 9.73 9.93
CA SER A 100 -25.49 9.58 11.30
C SER A 100 -24.41 9.70 12.37
N ALA A 101 -23.17 9.37 12.03
CA ALA A 101 -21.98 9.53 12.86
C ALA A 101 -21.38 10.96 12.80
N ASP A 102 -22.00 11.92 12.10
CA ASP A 102 -21.49 13.27 11.86
C ASP A 102 -20.10 13.33 11.20
N LEU A 103 -19.68 12.26 10.52
CA LEU A 103 -18.44 12.21 9.76
C LEU A 103 -18.67 12.87 8.39
N ARG A 104 -18.17 14.08 8.20
CA ARG A 104 -18.40 14.88 7.00
C ARG A 104 -17.07 15.33 6.41
N HIS A 105 -16.62 14.60 5.44
CA HIS A 105 -15.40 14.91 4.68
C HIS A 105 -15.62 14.57 3.21
N THR A 106 -14.97 15.33 2.34
CA THR A 106 -14.92 15.07 0.90
C THR A 106 -13.52 15.41 0.41
N TYR A 107 -12.83 14.44 -0.14
CA TYR A 107 -11.53 14.67 -0.76
C TYR A 107 -11.71 15.46 -2.06
N ASP A 108 -11.22 16.70 -2.10
CA ASP A 108 -11.30 17.59 -3.26
C ASP A 108 -10.06 17.39 -4.16
N THR A 109 -10.27 17.03 -5.41
CA THR A 109 -9.17 16.85 -6.38
C THR A 109 -8.80 18.13 -7.14
N GLY A 110 -9.43 19.27 -6.82
CA GLY A 110 -9.24 20.54 -7.50
C GLY A 110 -9.93 20.64 -8.87
N ASP A 111 -9.49 21.58 -9.70
CA ASP A 111 -10.10 21.80 -11.02
C ASP A 111 -9.77 20.64 -11.98
N LYS A 112 -10.76 19.82 -12.29
CA LYS A 112 -10.66 18.67 -13.22
C LYS A 112 -10.17 19.06 -14.62
N LYS A 113 -10.26 20.33 -15.02
CA LYS A 113 -9.76 20.80 -16.32
C LYS A 113 -8.24 20.87 -16.40
N LEU A 114 -7.56 20.80 -15.26
CA LEU A 114 -6.09 20.74 -15.22
C LEU A 114 -5.57 19.45 -15.82
N LEU A 115 -6.30 18.34 -15.67
CA LEU A 115 -5.94 16.99 -16.15
C LEU A 115 -4.50 16.63 -15.75
N LEU A 116 -4.19 16.86 -14.48
CA LEU A 116 -2.91 16.48 -13.90
C LEU A 116 -3.00 15.07 -13.30
N MET A 117 -1.99 14.28 -13.55
CA MET A 117 -1.97 12.87 -13.15
C MET A 117 -2.06 12.66 -11.63
N VAL A 118 -1.72 13.67 -10.83
CA VAL A 118 -1.83 13.62 -9.36
C VAL A 118 -3.29 13.67 -8.87
N GLN A 119 -4.20 14.26 -9.66
CA GLN A 119 -5.57 14.50 -9.24
C GLN A 119 -6.35 13.19 -9.00
N PRO A 120 -6.22 12.18 -9.87
CA PRO A 120 -6.98 10.95 -9.69
C PRO A 120 -6.35 9.94 -8.72
N THR A 121 -5.29 10.26 -7.98
CA THR A 121 -4.57 9.26 -7.18
C THR A 121 -4.69 9.44 -5.67
N GLY A 122 -4.82 10.65 -5.13
CA GLY A 122 -4.88 10.89 -3.69
C GLY A 122 -6.22 10.51 -3.05
N GLY A 123 -6.23 10.42 -1.73
CA GLY A 123 -7.42 10.15 -0.92
C GLY A 123 -7.23 9.02 0.08
N GLY A 124 -6.19 9.09 0.93
CA GLY A 124 -5.95 8.15 2.02
C GLY A 124 -6.75 8.47 3.29
N CYS A 125 -6.82 7.49 4.19
CA CYS A 125 -7.38 7.61 5.54
C CYS A 125 -6.61 6.76 6.54
N GLY A 126 -6.61 7.15 7.82
CA GLY A 126 -5.91 6.41 8.87
C GLY A 126 -6.66 6.42 10.18
N TRP A 127 -6.79 5.24 10.80
CA TRP A 127 -7.32 5.09 12.13
C TRP A 127 -6.23 5.33 13.18
N ILE A 128 -6.57 6.08 14.21
CA ILE A 128 -5.65 6.50 15.27
C ILE A 128 -6.42 6.67 16.59
N ASP A 129 -5.89 6.21 17.70
CA ASP A 129 -6.33 6.58 19.05
C ASP A 129 -5.35 7.63 19.58
N PHE A 130 -5.52 8.90 19.14
CA PHE A 130 -4.48 9.92 19.35
C PHE A 130 -4.42 10.44 20.78
N ASP A 131 -5.51 10.33 21.55
CA ASP A 131 -5.58 10.79 22.94
C ASP A 131 -5.65 9.64 23.96
N ARG A 132 -5.52 8.39 23.49
CA ARG A 132 -5.52 7.15 24.27
C ARG A 132 -6.77 6.98 25.15
N ASP A 133 -7.93 7.41 24.62
CA ASP A 133 -9.20 7.22 25.30
C ASP A 133 -9.85 5.86 24.98
N GLY A 134 -9.22 5.05 24.14
CA GLY A 134 -9.66 3.72 23.71
C GLY A 134 -10.70 3.75 22.61
N ASN A 135 -10.97 4.89 22.01
CA ASN A 135 -11.80 5.02 20.83
C ASN A 135 -10.93 5.27 19.60
N TRP A 136 -11.31 4.68 18.48
CA TRP A 136 -10.62 4.93 17.21
C TRP A 136 -11.08 6.24 16.58
N ASP A 137 -10.16 7.18 16.47
CA ASP A 137 -10.27 8.44 15.76
C ASP A 137 -9.89 8.29 14.31
N LEU A 138 -10.24 9.25 13.45
CA LEU A 138 -10.01 9.11 12.02
C LEU A 138 -9.29 10.33 11.43
N TYR A 139 -8.13 10.10 10.82
CA TYR A 139 -7.43 11.07 10.00
C TYR A 139 -7.81 10.90 8.53
N LEU A 140 -8.17 12.00 7.86
CA LEU A 140 -8.59 12.03 6.45
C LEU A 140 -7.76 13.03 5.67
N ASN A 141 -7.08 12.55 4.65
CA ASN A 141 -6.30 13.40 3.75
C ASN A 141 -7.18 14.34 2.93
N GLN A 142 -6.58 15.44 2.44
CA GLN A 142 -7.25 16.41 1.60
C GLN A 142 -6.37 16.82 0.42
N GLY A 143 -7.01 16.98 -0.74
CA GLY A 143 -6.38 17.47 -1.96
C GLY A 143 -6.43 19.00 -2.06
N GLY A 144 -7.11 19.51 -3.08
CA GLY A 144 -7.19 20.92 -3.42
C GLY A 144 -6.62 21.22 -4.79
N ASP A 145 -6.01 22.37 -5.00
CA ASP A 145 -5.34 22.70 -6.26
C ASP A 145 -3.87 22.24 -6.25
N PRO A 146 -3.51 21.17 -6.97
CA PRO A 146 -2.15 20.62 -6.94
C PRO A 146 -1.10 21.53 -7.56
N SER A 147 -1.50 22.59 -8.27
CA SER A 147 -0.59 23.57 -8.87
C SER A 147 -0.18 24.70 -7.92
N LEU A 148 -0.81 24.76 -6.74
CA LEU A 148 -0.54 25.78 -5.72
C LEU A 148 0.29 25.21 -4.57
N PRO A 149 1.16 26.03 -3.96
CA PRO A 149 1.84 25.65 -2.74
C PRO A 149 0.85 25.61 -1.54
N PRO A 150 1.24 24.96 -0.43
CA PRO A 150 0.48 25.03 0.82
C PRO A 150 0.20 26.47 1.23
N SER A 151 -1.04 26.77 1.58
CA SER A 151 -1.47 28.10 2.05
C SER A 151 -2.86 28.03 2.69
N GLU A 152 -3.27 29.07 3.43
CA GLU A 152 -4.62 29.21 3.99
C GLU A 152 -5.76 29.15 2.96
N LYS A 153 -5.44 29.22 1.66
CA LYS A 153 -6.42 29.09 0.58
C LYS A 153 -6.67 27.65 0.15
N GLN A 154 -5.77 26.74 0.52
CA GLN A 154 -5.95 25.32 0.30
C GLN A 154 -6.78 24.72 1.43
N PRO A 155 -7.61 23.73 1.15
CA PRO A 155 -8.27 22.98 2.21
C PRO A 155 -7.21 22.21 3.03
N SER A 156 -7.48 21.92 4.29
CA SER A 156 -6.59 21.13 5.15
C SER A 156 -7.10 19.70 5.30
N ASP A 157 -6.17 18.79 5.56
CA ASP A 157 -6.48 17.47 6.11
C ASP A 157 -7.35 17.60 7.36
N GLN A 158 -8.03 16.54 7.73
CA GLN A 158 -8.97 16.58 8.86
C GLN A 158 -8.70 15.44 9.84
N LEU A 159 -8.57 15.78 11.12
CA LEU A 159 -8.63 14.83 12.22
C LEU A 159 -10.01 14.89 12.87
N PHE A 160 -10.67 13.76 12.95
CA PHE A 160 -11.97 13.58 13.59
C PHE A 160 -11.81 12.74 14.84
N ARG A 161 -12.17 13.32 16.00
CA ARG A 161 -12.23 12.58 17.26
C ARG A 161 -13.56 11.86 17.40
N LYS A 162 -13.52 10.57 17.73
CA LYS A 162 -14.72 9.81 18.08
C LYS A 162 -15.15 10.12 19.52
N MET A 163 -16.39 10.49 19.67
CA MET A 163 -17.00 10.79 20.96
C MET A 163 -17.70 9.56 21.54
N HIS A 164 -17.80 9.46 22.87
CA HIS A 164 -18.42 8.32 23.57
C HIS A 164 -19.83 7.91 23.08
N HIS A 165 -20.52 8.76 22.35
CA HIS A 165 -21.83 8.46 21.76
C HIS A 165 -21.76 7.98 20.30
N GLY A 166 -20.56 7.60 19.83
CA GLY A 166 -20.33 7.05 18.48
C GLY A 166 -20.33 8.07 17.35
N ARG A 167 -20.33 9.40 17.66
CA ARG A 167 -20.23 10.45 16.66
C ARG A 167 -18.82 11.01 16.57
N PHE A 168 -18.47 11.52 15.41
CA PHE A 168 -17.21 12.16 15.14
C PHE A 168 -17.30 13.67 15.25
N GLN A 169 -16.28 14.29 15.82
CA GLN A 169 -16.13 15.74 15.90
C GLN A 169 -14.79 16.13 15.25
N PRO A 170 -14.80 17.10 14.31
CA PRO A 170 -13.54 17.61 13.76
C PRO A 170 -12.75 18.34 14.86
N VAL A 171 -11.48 17.97 15.03
CA VAL A 171 -10.58 18.52 16.06
C VAL A 171 -9.26 19.03 15.48
N THR A 172 -9.13 19.09 14.17
CA THR A 172 -7.91 19.45 13.43
C THR A 172 -7.19 20.67 13.99
N GLU A 173 -7.89 21.80 14.14
CA GLU A 173 -7.33 23.03 14.70
C GLU A 173 -6.97 22.89 16.19
N LEU A 174 -7.79 22.15 16.97
CA LEU A 174 -7.53 21.90 18.39
C LEU A 174 -6.32 21.00 18.59
N ALA A 175 -6.12 20.06 17.68
CA ALA A 175 -4.98 19.16 17.64
C ALA A 175 -3.71 19.81 17.06
N ASN A 176 -3.77 21.10 16.69
CA ASN A 176 -2.65 21.84 16.10
C ASN A 176 -2.12 21.21 14.79
N ILE A 177 -3.02 20.64 14.00
CA ILE A 177 -2.73 20.12 12.65
C ILE A 177 -3.10 21.21 11.64
N ASP A 178 -2.19 21.54 10.72
CA ASP A 178 -2.42 22.50 9.63
C ASP A 178 -1.79 21.98 8.32
N GLU A 179 -2.12 20.71 7.97
CA GLU A 179 -1.68 20.12 6.70
C GLU A 179 -2.51 20.68 5.55
N ARG A 180 -1.85 21.38 4.64
CA ARG A 180 -2.49 22.06 3.50
C ARG A 180 -1.77 21.82 2.17
N ASP A 181 -0.86 20.84 2.14
CA ASP A 181 -0.30 20.40 0.87
C ASP A 181 -1.33 19.51 0.14
N TYR A 182 -1.00 19.04 -1.02
CA TYR A 182 -1.84 18.10 -1.76
C TYR A 182 -1.54 16.69 -1.23
N SER A 183 -2.26 16.30 -0.18
CA SER A 183 -2.01 15.04 0.51
C SER A 183 -2.48 13.84 -0.31
N GLN A 184 -1.67 12.78 -0.31
CA GLN A 184 -1.95 11.52 -1.02
C GLN A 184 -2.38 10.43 -0.04
N GLY A 185 -1.60 10.21 1.02
CA GLY A 185 -1.77 9.12 1.95
C GLY A 185 -1.32 9.45 3.37
N VAL A 186 -1.60 8.52 4.27
CA VAL A 186 -1.27 8.60 5.69
C VAL A 186 -0.76 7.26 6.21
N ALA A 187 0.27 7.30 7.06
CA ALA A 187 0.74 6.17 7.84
C ALA A 187 0.79 6.55 9.32
N VAL A 188 0.11 5.77 10.16
CA VAL A 188 0.03 5.97 11.60
C VAL A 188 1.01 5.02 12.30
N GLY A 189 1.83 5.54 13.24
CA GLY A 189 2.79 4.75 14.00
C GLY A 189 3.36 5.54 15.16
N ASP A 190 3.74 4.88 16.25
CA ASP A 190 4.39 5.47 17.42
C ASP A 190 5.91 5.39 17.20
N PHE A 191 6.48 6.39 16.50
CA PHE A 191 7.88 6.31 16.06
C PHE A 191 8.88 6.62 17.18
N ASP A 192 8.46 7.29 18.25
CA ASP A 192 9.33 7.63 19.38
C ASP A 192 9.07 6.76 20.63
N ASN A 193 8.20 5.75 20.50
CA ASN A 193 7.87 4.75 21.53
C ASN A 193 7.30 5.35 22.83
N ASP A 194 6.72 6.57 22.77
CA ASP A 194 6.14 7.23 23.95
C ASP A 194 4.73 6.70 24.31
N GLY A 195 4.15 5.92 23.42
CA GLY A 195 2.85 5.27 23.54
C GLY A 195 1.70 6.06 22.93
N PHE A 196 1.97 7.21 22.31
CA PHE A 196 0.99 7.96 21.54
C PHE A 196 1.30 7.81 20.04
N SER A 197 0.28 7.55 19.25
CA SER A 197 0.47 7.38 17.80
C SER A 197 0.77 8.70 17.12
N ASP A 198 1.73 8.68 16.21
CA ASP A 198 2.15 9.79 15.35
C ASP A 198 1.57 9.64 13.94
N ILE A 199 1.67 10.69 13.14
CA ILE A 199 1.08 10.72 11.81
C ILE A 199 2.14 11.12 10.78
N MET A 200 2.38 10.25 9.79
CA MET A 200 3.12 10.58 8.58
C MET A 200 2.14 10.83 7.43
N VAL A 201 2.18 12.01 6.85
CA VAL A 201 1.38 12.39 5.68
C VAL A 201 2.25 12.43 4.44
N THR A 202 1.88 11.69 3.41
CA THR A 202 2.56 11.72 2.10
C THR A 202 1.92 12.76 1.19
N ASN A 203 2.75 13.58 0.54
CA ASN A 203 2.32 14.77 -0.17
C ASN A 203 2.89 14.86 -1.59
N ILE A 204 2.28 15.74 -2.38
CA ILE A 204 2.91 16.33 -3.56
C ILE A 204 3.79 17.48 -3.08
N GLY A 205 5.06 17.20 -2.85
CA GLY A 205 6.00 18.14 -2.23
C GLY A 205 6.87 17.44 -1.22
N ILE A 206 6.90 17.93 -0.01
CA ILE A 206 7.55 17.33 1.16
C ILE A 206 6.48 16.63 1.99
N CYS A 207 6.78 15.44 2.50
CA CYS A 207 5.90 14.76 3.45
C CYS A 207 5.92 15.47 4.81
N THR A 208 4.83 15.37 5.56
CA THR A 208 4.74 15.97 6.90
C THR A 208 4.70 14.89 7.96
N LEU A 209 5.62 14.99 8.94
CA LEU A 209 5.64 14.13 10.11
C LEU A 209 5.13 14.90 11.33
N TYR A 210 3.98 14.49 11.84
CA TYR A 210 3.37 15.04 13.04
C TYR A 210 3.65 14.13 14.24
N GLN A 211 4.42 14.64 15.21
CA GLN A 211 4.65 13.99 16.50
C GLN A 211 3.52 14.34 17.46
N ASN A 212 2.89 13.34 18.05
CA ASN A 212 1.90 13.49 19.10
C ASN A 212 2.59 13.98 20.40
N GLN A 213 2.02 14.97 21.06
CA GLN A 213 2.62 15.54 22.28
C GLN A 213 2.03 14.93 23.57
N GLY A 214 1.12 13.94 23.45
CA GLY A 214 0.48 13.29 24.60
C GLY A 214 -0.55 14.15 25.34
N ASP A 215 -0.81 15.36 24.87
CA ASP A 215 -1.81 16.28 25.44
C ASP A 215 -2.99 16.55 24.50
N GLY A 216 -3.09 15.75 23.43
CA GLY A 216 -4.12 15.88 22.39
C GLY A 216 -3.71 16.82 21.25
N THR A 217 -2.47 17.29 21.23
CA THR A 217 -1.93 18.13 20.15
C THR A 217 -0.76 17.48 19.45
N PHE A 218 -0.51 17.92 18.22
CA PHE A 218 0.60 17.46 17.38
C PHE A 218 1.59 18.59 17.11
N ARG A 219 2.83 18.21 16.88
CA ARG A 219 3.90 19.10 16.45
C ARG A 219 4.49 18.61 15.13
N ASP A 220 4.57 19.49 14.14
CA ASP A 220 5.31 19.21 12.92
C ASP A 220 6.82 19.06 13.23
N VAL A 221 7.34 17.87 12.97
CA VAL A 221 8.75 17.49 13.12
C VAL A 221 9.36 17.02 11.80
N SER A 222 8.78 17.41 10.66
CA SER A 222 9.25 17.02 9.31
C SER A 222 10.72 17.36 9.07
N GLY A 223 11.26 18.36 9.79
CA GLY A 223 12.68 18.70 9.78
C GLY A 223 13.62 17.64 10.38
N ALA A 224 13.07 16.60 11.03
CA ALA A 224 13.83 15.44 11.52
C ALA A 224 14.31 14.52 10.40
N MET A 225 13.79 14.69 9.18
CA MET A 225 14.09 13.89 8.00
C MET A 225 14.73 14.74 6.89
N GLU A 226 15.77 14.24 6.22
CA GLU A 226 16.33 14.87 5.03
C GLU A 226 15.51 14.45 3.80
N GLN A 227 14.41 15.14 3.53
CA GLN A 227 13.46 14.82 2.48
C GLN A 227 13.79 15.50 1.15
N ARG A 228 13.32 14.89 0.06
CA ARG A 228 13.37 15.46 -1.29
C ARG A 228 11.95 15.73 -1.79
N PRO A 229 11.64 16.94 -2.27
CA PRO A 229 10.34 17.21 -2.85
C PRO A 229 10.01 16.24 -4.00
N GLY A 230 8.76 15.85 -4.11
CA GLY A 230 8.34 14.96 -5.18
C GLY A 230 6.88 14.54 -5.05
N TRP A 231 6.54 13.47 -5.72
CA TRP A 231 5.25 12.82 -5.57
C TRP A 231 5.41 11.57 -4.71
N HIS A 232 4.99 11.69 -3.45
CA HIS A 232 4.96 10.59 -2.49
C HIS A 232 3.56 10.00 -2.45
N SER A 233 3.44 8.69 -2.62
CA SER A 233 2.16 7.97 -2.63
C SER A 233 1.87 7.33 -1.27
N SER A 234 2.18 6.06 -1.09
CA SER A 234 1.99 5.36 0.19
C SER A 234 3.25 5.41 1.06
N ALA A 235 3.08 5.19 2.37
CA ALA A 235 4.17 4.98 3.30
C ALA A 235 3.84 3.84 4.28
N ALA A 236 4.87 3.21 4.84
CA ALA A 236 4.73 2.12 5.80
C ALA A 236 5.77 2.23 6.90
N TRP A 237 5.34 2.00 8.15
CA TRP A 237 6.20 1.86 9.30
C TRP A 237 6.64 0.39 9.49
N GLY A 238 7.87 0.17 9.92
CA GLY A 238 8.37 -1.16 10.28
C GLY A 238 9.73 -1.08 10.96
N ASP A 239 10.00 -1.94 11.91
CA ASP A 239 11.29 -2.08 12.60
C ASP A 239 12.18 -3.01 11.76
N ILE A 240 12.82 -2.44 10.70
CA ILE A 240 13.49 -3.25 9.66
C ILE A 240 14.86 -3.81 10.07
N ASP A 241 15.49 -3.24 11.09
CA ASP A 241 16.77 -3.74 11.61
C ASP A 241 16.67 -4.27 13.04
N ARG A 242 15.44 -4.34 13.57
CA ARG A 242 15.07 -4.98 14.85
C ARG A 242 15.73 -4.33 16.06
N ASP A 243 15.91 -3.03 16.00
CA ASP A 243 16.44 -2.26 17.12
C ASP A 243 15.35 -1.78 18.11
N GLY A 244 14.08 -1.92 17.73
CA GLY A 244 12.90 -1.59 18.52
C GLY A 244 12.27 -0.25 18.15
N ASP A 245 12.85 0.51 17.24
CA ASP A 245 12.34 1.78 16.74
C ASP A 245 11.68 1.58 15.36
N LEU A 246 10.63 2.33 15.07
CA LEU A 246 9.95 2.23 13.78
C LEU A 246 10.68 3.05 12.71
N ASP A 247 11.13 2.36 11.68
CA ASP A 247 11.65 2.94 10.44
C ASP A 247 10.52 3.24 9.47
N LEU A 248 10.77 4.10 8.47
CA LEU A 248 9.76 4.56 7.53
C LEU A 248 10.18 4.31 6.08
N TYR A 249 9.38 3.52 5.36
CA TYR A 249 9.48 3.40 3.90
C TYR A 249 8.45 4.30 3.22
N VAL A 250 8.88 5.09 2.21
CA VAL A 250 8.03 6.02 1.47
C VAL A 250 8.13 5.76 -0.02
N CYS A 251 7.01 5.40 -0.63
CA CYS A 251 6.88 5.21 -2.07
C CYS A 251 6.95 6.54 -2.81
N ARG A 252 7.74 6.58 -3.90
CA ARG A 252 7.78 7.70 -4.84
C ARG A 252 7.35 7.23 -6.22
N TYR A 253 6.36 7.93 -6.77
CA TYR A 253 5.75 7.45 -8.01
C TYR A 253 6.53 7.90 -9.25
N VAL A 254 6.37 9.13 -9.67
CA VAL A 254 7.00 9.67 -10.88
C VAL A 254 7.55 11.08 -10.66
N ASP A 255 8.35 11.54 -11.62
CA ASP A 255 8.84 12.92 -11.61
C ASP A 255 7.71 13.91 -11.84
N PHE A 256 7.38 14.68 -10.82
CA PHE A 256 6.32 15.67 -10.88
C PHE A 256 6.78 17.00 -10.28
N ASP A 257 6.75 18.03 -11.11
CA ASP A 257 6.94 19.43 -10.68
C ASP A 257 5.58 20.14 -10.72
N ARG A 258 5.03 20.49 -9.54
CA ARG A 258 3.71 21.14 -9.42
C ARG A 258 3.64 22.47 -10.14
N PHE A 259 4.77 23.19 -10.24
CA PHE A 259 4.83 24.52 -10.86
C PHE A 259 5.03 24.45 -12.39
N HIS A 260 5.56 23.34 -12.89
CA HIS A 260 5.79 23.08 -14.32
C HIS A 260 5.31 21.67 -14.69
N PRO A 261 4.03 21.32 -14.43
CA PRO A 261 3.56 19.99 -14.65
C PRO A 261 3.61 19.60 -16.13
N ARG A 262 3.99 18.37 -16.40
CA ARG A 262 3.97 17.84 -17.75
C ARG A 262 2.54 17.84 -18.29
N VAL A 263 2.36 18.38 -19.49
CA VAL A 263 1.08 18.39 -20.20
C VAL A 263 1.14 17.37 -21.33
N CYS A 264 0.24 16.40 -21.31
CA CYS A 264 0.10 15.39 -22.35
C CYS A 264 -1.10 15.75 -23.27
N LEU A 265 -0.93 15.47 -24.56
CA LEU A 265 -1.93 15.78 -25.57
C LEU A 265 -2.38 14.49 -26.27
N SER A 266 -3.66 14.43 -26.63
CA SER A 266 -4.20 13.43 -27.53
C SER A 266 -3.70 13.63 -28.97
N ALA A 267 -3.99 12.68 -29.84
CA ALA A 267 -3.70 12.82 -31.28
C ALA A 267 -4.38 14.04 -31.94
N ASN A 268 -5.47 14.52 -31.35
CA ASN A 268 -6.21 15.70 -31.82
C ASN A 268 -5.70 17.01 -31.21
N GLY A 269 -4.67 16.97 -30.35
CA GLY A 269 -4.09 18.13 -29.69
C GLY A 269 -4.86 18.60 -28.44
N GLU A 270 -5.82 17.83 -27.94
CA GLU A 270 -6.53 18.10 -26.70
C GLU A 270 -5.74 17.61 -25.49
N ARG A 271 -5.88 18.29 -24.36
CA ARG A 271 -5.27 17.83 -23.09
C ARG A 271 -5.87 16.50 -22.66
N ARG A 272 -5.03 15.60 -22.15
CA ARG A 272 -5.40 14.36 -21.49
C ARG A 272 -4.49 14.09 -20.29
N LEU A 273 -4.89 13.15 -19.44
CA LEU A 273 -3.96 12.62 -18.43
C LEU A 273 -2.73 12.00 -19.11
N CYS A 274 -1.57 12.23 -18.53
CA CYS A 274 -0.36 11.52 -18.93
C CYS A 274 -0.48 10.04 -18.56
N GLN A 275 0.05 9.16 -19.38
CA GLN A 275 0.17 7.75 -19.02
C GLN A 275 1.44 7.53 -18.19
N PRO A 276 1.49 6.51 -17.32
CA PRO A 276 2.66 6.24 -16.48
C PRO A 276 3.97 6.09 -17.26
N ASN A 277 3.93 5.52 -18.46
CA ASN A 277 5.10 5.32 -19.32
C ASN A 277 5.62 6.60 -20.01
N GLU A 278 4.91 7.71 -19.88
CA GLU A 278 5.32 9.00 -20.44
C GLU A 278 6.09 9.87 -19.45
N ILE A 279 6.16 9.47 -18.17
CA ILE A 279 6.82 10.20 -17.09
C ILE A 279 7.90 9.32 -16.47
N ASP A 280 9.05 9.92 -16.17
CA ASP A 280 10.17 9.21 -15.59
C ASP A 280 9.86 8.79 -14.14
N PRO A 281 10.21 7.57 -13.72
CA PRO A 281 10.04 7.10 -12.36
C PRO A 281 10.97 7.83 -11.39
N ARG A 282 10.60 7.79 -10.09
CA ARG A 282 11.45 8.25 -9.00
C ARG A 282 11.75 7.11 -8.04
N PRO A 283 13.01 7.02 -7.54
CA PRO A 283 13.35 6.00 -6.56
C PRO A 283 12.67 6.28 -5.22
N ASP A 284 12.33 5.20 -4.53
CA ASP A 284 11.72 5.23 -3.22
C ASP A 284 12.68 5.70 -2.12
N GLU A 285 12.15 6.02 -0.96
CA GLU A 285 12.90 6.49 0.19
C GLU A 285 12.73 5.56 1.39
N LEU A 286 13.80 5.33 2.11
CA LEU A 286 13.82 4.64 3.39
C LEU A 286 14.51 5.56 4.39
N TYR A 287 13.86 5.78 5.51
CA TYR A 287 14.34 6.56 6.63
C TYR A 287 14.50 5.66 7.84
N LEU A 288 15.75 5.43 8.28
CA LEU A 288 16.03 4.74 9.52
C LEU A 288 15.86 5.69 10.69
N ASN A 289 15.14 5.25 11.69
CA ASN A 289 15.00 5.95 12.96
C ASN A 289 16.28 5.75 13.80
N GLU A 290 16.88 6.83 14.23
CA GLU A 290 18.12 6.76 15.02
C GLU A 290 17.84 6.72 16.56
N GLY A 291 16.57 6.58 16.96
CA GLY A 291 16.14 6.49 18.38
C GLY A 291 16.29 7.79 19.17
N ASP A 292 16.71 8.88 18.54
CA ASP A 292 16.88 10.20 19.17
C ASP A 292 15.92 11.26 18.64
N GLY A 293 14.91 10.83 17.87
CA GLY A 293 13.92 11.68 17.21
C GLY A 293 14.38 12.21 15.86
N THR A 294 15.47 11.68 15.29
CA THR A 294 15.94 12.00 13.94
C THR A 294 15.93 10.77 13.05
N PHE A 295 15.80 11.02 11.73
CA PHE A 295 15.78 9.96 10.74
C PHE A 295 16.90 10.12 9.71
N ARG A 296 17.51 9.03 9.33
CA ARG A 296 18.58 8.97 8.35
C ARG A 296 18.12 8.31 7.04
N ALA A 297 18.27 9.01 5.91
CA ALA A 297 17.98 8.44 4.61
C ALA A 297 18.93 7.29 4.26
N ALA A 298 18.41 6.09 4.03
CA ALA A 298 19.20 4.87 3.90
C ALA A 298 18.82 3.97 2.70
N ALA A 299 17.86 4.35 1.85
CA ALA A 299 17.34 3.48 0.79
C ALA A 299 18.43 2.89 -0.12
N GLN A 300 19.42 3.69 -0.52
CA GLN A 300 20.52 3.20 -1.36
C GLN A 300 21.50 2.33 -0.58
N GLU A 301 21.79 2.69 0.67
CA GLU A 301 22.67 1.93 1.56
C GLU A 301 22.10 0.56 1.87
N ARG A 302 20.80 0.49 2.12
CA ARG A 302 20.08 -0.74 2.51
C ARG A 302 19.63 -1.59 1.31
N GLY A 303 19.79 -1.11 0.06
CA GLY A 303 19.46 -1.87 -1.15
C GLY A 303 17.99 -1.80 -1.58
N VAL A 304 17.22 -0.86 -1.05
CA VAL A 304 15.77 -0.69 -1.33
C VAL A 304 15.46 0.56 -2.14
N PHE A 305 16.43 1.09 -2.88
CA PHE A 305 16.28 2.35 -3.61
C PHE A 305 15.24 2.31 -4.74
N GLY A 306 14.86 1.11 -5.22
CA GLY A 306 13.74 0.93 -6.15
C GLY A 306 13.83 1.76 -7.45
N SER A 307 15.00 1.79 -8.10
CA SER A 307 15.18 2.62 -9.30
C SER A 307 14.41 2.06 -10.51
N ASN A 308 13.86 2.98 -11.33
CA ASN A 308 13.11 2.72 -12.57
C ASN A 308 11.71 2.11 -12.40
N ASN A 309 11.16 2.08 -11.20
CA ASN A 309 9.81 1.62 -10.94
C ASN A 309 8.93 2.78 -10.43
N LYS A 310 7.64 2.56 -10.37
CA LYS A 310 6.61 3.57 -10.08
C LYS A 310 5.75 3.10 -8.92
N ALA A 311 6.26 3.29 -7.71
CA ALA A 311 5.65 2.79 -6.50
C ALA A 311 4.35 3.52 -6.15
N LEU A 312 3.28 2.76 -5.87
CA LEU A 312 2.00 3.26 -5.41
C LEU A 312 1.59 2.70 -4.05
N GLY A 313 1.83 1.42 -3.80
CA GLY A 313 1.53 0.76 -2.54
C GLY A 313 2.77 0.12 -1.91
N VAL A 314 2.79 -0.01 -0.59
CA VAL A 314 3.86 -0.69 0.16
C VAL A 314 3.30 -1.42 1.37
N THR A 315 3.91 -2.56 1.69
CA THR A 315 3.68 -3.28 2.94
C THR A 315 4.98 -3.86 3.47
N ILE A 316 5.12 -3.89 4.79
CA ILE A 316 6.26 -4.44 5.51
C ILE A 316 5.78 -5.59 6.38
N ALA A 317 6.25 -6.81 6.09
CA ALA A 317 5.91 -8.03 6.83
C ALA A 317 6.96 -9.13 6.55
N ASP A 318 7.00 -10.17 7.38
CA ASP A 318 7.89 -11.32 7.18
C ASP A 318 7.25 -12.33 6.21
N PHE A 319 7.57 -12.24 4.93
CA PHE A 319 7.01 -13.10 3.88
C PHE A 319 7.66 -14.49 3.77
N ASN A 320 8.85 -14.67 4.35
CA ASN A 320 9.60 -15.91 4.24
C ASN A 320 9.65 -16.72 5.56
N ASN A 321 9.03 -16.21 6.64
CA ASN A 321 9.01 -16.77 7.99
C ASN A 321 10.39 -16.90 8.65
N ASP A 322 11.30 -15.94 8.39
CA ASP A 322 12.63 -15.89 9.01
C ASP A 322 12.74 -14.93 10.21
N GLU A 323 11.60 -14.33 10.59
CA GLU A 323 11.43 -13.36 11.68
C GLU A 323 12.02 -11.96 11.37
N TRP A 324 12.46 -11.70 10.14
CA TRP A 324 12.91 -10.39 9.69
C TRP A 324 11.87 -9.78 8.74
N PRO A 325 11.51 -8.52 8.94
CA PRO A 325 10.53 -7.90 8.06
C PRO A 325 11.11 -7.68 6.66
N ASP A 326 10.35 -8.10 5.65
CA ASP A 326 10.60 -7.86 4.23
C ASP A 326 9.74 -6.67 3.77
N ILE A 327 10.03 -6.11 2.59
CA ILE A 327 9.27 -4.99 2.03
C ILE A 327 8.72 -5.39 0.66
N TYR A 328 7.40 -5.38 0.51
CA TYR A 328 6.76 -5.55 -0.79
C TYR A 328 6.24 -4.20 -1.32
N VAL A 329 6.56 -3.89 -2.60
CA VAL A 329 6.17 -2.62 -3.24
C VAL A 329 5.37 -2.90 -4.50
N ALA A 330 4.15 -2.39 -4.55
CA ALA A 330 3.27 -2.43 -5.72
C ALA A 330 3.61 -1.29 -6.66
N ASN A 331 4.00 -1.64 -7.90
CA ASN A 331 4.46 -0.70 -8.91
C ASN A 331 3.49 -0.60 -10.09
N ASP A 332 3.17 0.61 -10.52
CA ASP A 332 2.30 0.86 -11.66
C ASP A 332 3.02 0.60 -13.00
N ALA A 333 2.50 -0.36 -13.76
CA ALA A 333 2.95 -0.73 -15.10
C ALA A 333 4.46 -1.08 -15.18
N THR A 334 5.07 -1.39 -14.05
CA THR A 334 6.45 -1.86 -13.91
C THR A 334 6.49 -3.05 -12.93
N PRO A 335 7.52 -3.92 -12.97
CA PRO A 335 7.58 -5.05 -12.05
C PRO A 335 7.52 -4.62 -10.58
N ASN A 336 6.77 -5.35 -9.76
CA ASN A 336 6.74 -5.13 -8.32
C ASN A 336 8.08 -5.51 -7.69
N PHE A 337 8.37 -4.95 -6.50
CA PHE A 337 9.52 -5.38 -5.70
C PHE A 337 9.10 -6.27 -4.54
N LEU A 338 9.95 -7.21 -4.20
CA LEU A 338 9.98 -7.90 -2.92
C LEU A 338 11.42 -7.85 -2.42
N PHE A 339 11.69 -6.90 -1.56
CA PHE A 339 12.97 -6.75 -0.90
C PHE A 339 13.04 -7.67 0.31
N ILE A 340 13.78 -8.77 0.18
CA ILE A 340 14.01 -9.74 1.27
C ILE A 340 15.15 -9.25 2.14
N ASN A 341 14.87 -9.11 3.44
CA ASN A 341 15.85 -8.76 4.47
C ASN A 341 16.88 -9.88 4.62
N GLN A 342 18.16 -9.53 4.67
CA GLN A 342 19.26 -10.49 4.79
C GLN A 342 19.64 -10.75 6.26
N SER A 343 18.71 -10.48 7.19
CA SER A 343 18.88 -10.61 8.65
C SER A 343 19.91 -9.64 9.26
N ASP A 344 20.16 -8.52 8.60
CA ASP A 344 21.06 -7.46 9.04
C ASP A 344 20.60 -6.06 8.60
N GLY A 345 19.33 -5.93 8.18
CA GLY A 345 18.79 -4.69 7.63
C GLY A 345 19.32 -4.33 6.24
N GLN A 346 20.02 -5.24 5.54
CA GLN A 346 20.32 -5.14 4.13
C GLN A 346 19.28 -5.93 3.34
N PHE A 347 18.93 -5.47 2.15
CA PHE A 347 17.86 -6.06 1.37
C PHE A 347 18.31 -6.46 -0.04
N LEU A 348 17.69 -7.52 -0.56
CA LEU A 348 17.83 -7.94 -1.95
C LEU A 348 16.45 -8.05 -2.60
N ASP A 349 16.26 -7.42 -3.75
CA ASP A 349 15.04 -7.64 -4.55
C ASP A 349 15.00 -9.07 -5.08
N LYS A 350 14.00 -9.82 -4.66
CA LYS A 350 13.73 -11.20 -5.00
C LYS A 350 12.40 -11.43 -5.71
N ALA A 351 11.65 -10.36 -6.02
CA ALA A 351 10.30 -10.48 -6.56
C ALA A 351 10.24 -11.35 -7.84
N ASN A 352 11.19 -11.17 -8.76
CA ASN A 352 11.27 -12.01 -9.98
C ASN A 352 11.63 -13.45 -9.67
N GLU A 353 12.57 -13.67 -8.75
CA GLU A 353 13.03 -15.01 -8.36
C GLU A 353 11.93 -15.78 -7.64
N LEU A 354 11.20 -15.09 -6.77
CA LEU A 354 10.13 -15.66 -5.95
C LEU A 354 8.74 -15.63 -6.62
N GLY A 355 8.60 -15.06 -7.83
CA GLY A 355 7.41 -15.18 -8.65
C GLY A 355 6.27 -14.23 -8.34
N CYS A 356 6.54 -13.06 -7.71
CA CYS A 356 5.54 -12.03 -7.39
C CYS A 356 5.83 -10.65 -7.98
N ALA A 357 6.75 -10.56 -8.96
CA ALA A 357 7.08 -9.31 -9.64
C ALA A 357 6.09 -8.93 -10.73
N VAL A 358 5.51 -9.92 -11.41
CA VAL A 358 4.69 -9.77 -12.62
C VAL A 358 3.60 -10.86 -12.64
N ALA A 359 2.55 -10.65 -13.44
CA ALA A 359 1.52 -11.66 -13.65
C ALA A 359 2.10 -12.97 -14.24
N SER A 360 1.34 -14.06 -14.12
CA SER A 360 1.74 -15.40 -14.61
C SER A 360 2.04 -15.48 -16.12
N ASP A 361 1.58 -14.50 -16.89
CA ASP A 361 1.90 -14.35 -18.32
C ASP A 361 3.18 -13.54 -18.59
N GLY A 362 3.88 -13.09 -17.55
CA GLY A 362 5.12 -12.34 -17.58
C GLY A 362 4.97 -10.83 -17.84
N ARG A 363 3.74 -10.29 -17.80
CA ARG A 363 3.51 -8.85 -17.94
C ARG A 363 3.52 -8.16 -16.58
N ALA A 364 4.18 -7.00 -16.51
CA ALA A 364 3.99 -6.08 -15.40
C ALA A 364 2.57 -5.49 -15.49
N GLN A 365 1.91 -5.39 -14.37
CA GLN A 365 0.57 -4.85 -14.21
C GLN A 365 0.62 -3.49 -13.51
N ALA A 366 -0.47 -2.72 -13.61
CA ALA A 366 -0.61 -1.45 -12.90
C ALA A 366 -1.02 -1.72 -11.45
N SER A 367 -0.08 -2.16 -10.61
CA SER A 367 -0.33 -2.51 -9.22
C SER A 367 -0.51 -1.26 -8.36
N MET A 368 -1.56 -1.24 -7.52
CA MET A 368 -1.93 -0.09 -6.69
C MET A 368 -2.09 -0.46 -5.22
N GLY A 369 -3.24 -0.99 -4.80
CA GLY A 369 -3.50 -1.43 -3.43
C GLY A 369 -2.96 -2.82 -3.16
N ILE A 370 -2.60 -3.06 -1.91
CA ILE A 370 -2.06 -4.33 -1.40
C ILE A 370 -2.92 -4.79 -0.23
N ALA A 371 -3.42 -6.03 -0.26
CA ALA A 371 -3.94 -6.69 0.92
C ALA A 371 -3.07 -7.90 1.26
N VAL A 372 -2.89 -8.17 2.55
CA VAL A 372 -2.02 -9.21 3.09
C VAL A 372 -2.82 -10.08 4.05
N GLY A 373 -2.72 -11.41 3.91
CA GLY A 373 -3.38 -12.37 4.79
C GLY A 373 -2.94 -13.79 4.47
N ASP A 374 -3.26 -14.76 5.32
CA ASP A 374 -3.03 -16.19 5.10
C ASP A 374 -4.38 -16.84 4.71
N TYR A 375 -4.83 -16.58 3.45
CA TYR A 375 -6.19 -16.95 3.03
C TYR A 375 -6.42 -18.46 2.93
N ASP A 376 -5.38 -19.25 2.79
CA ASP A 376 -5.45 -20.71 2.66
C ASP A 376 -4.95 -21.46 3.90
N HIS A 377 -4.64 -20.72 4.98
CA HIS A 377 -4.18 -21.23 6.28
C HIS A 377 -2.93 -22.12 6.19
N ASN A 378 -2.03 -21.81 5.25
CA ASN A 378 -0.78 -22.55 5.09
C ASN A 378 0.35 -22.03 6.00
N GLY A 379 0.13 -20.95 6.73
CA GLY A 379 1.07 -20.31 7.65
C GLY A 379 2.06 -19.35 7.00
N PHE A 380 1.81 -18.94 5.76
CA PHE A 380 2.56 -17.89 5.06
C PHE A 380 1.63 -16.78 4.61
N LEU A 381 2.11 -15.55 4.63
CA LEU A 381 1.34 -14.39 4.19
C LEU A 381 1.22 -14.35 2.67
N ASP A 382 -0.01 -14.32 2.17
CA ASP A 382 -0.35 -14.15 0.78
C ASP A 382 -0.55 -12.68 0.43
N LEU A 383 -0.57 -12.37 -0.88
CA LEU A 383 -0.75 -11.02 -1.37
C LEU A 383 -1.93 -10.95 -2.34
N TYR A 384 -2.80 -9.97 -2.16
CA TYR A 384 -3.81 -9.60 -3.15
C TYR A 384 -3.56 -8.16 -3.61
N LEU A 385 -3.47 -7.97 -4.94
CA LEU A 385 -3.16 -6.68 -5.56
C LEU A 385 -4.30 -6.21 -6.44
N THR A 386 -4.63 -4.93 -6.35
CA THR A 386 -5.58 -4.27 -7.25
C THR A 386 -4.86 -3.67 -8.45
N HIS A 387 -5.55 -3.69 -9.61
CA HIS A 387 -4.98 -3.28 -10.89
C HIS A 387 -5.90 -2.37 -11.70
N TYR A 388 -5.40 -1.94 -12.86
CA TYR A 388 -6.10 -1.11 -13.81
C TYR A 388 -7.09 -1.93 -14.67
N GLU A 389 -8.04 -1.26 -15.32
CA GLU A 389 -9.01 -1.85 -16.23
C GLU A 389 -8.34 -2.73 -17.30
N GLY A 390 -8.91 -3.91 -17.52
CA GLY A 390 -8.38 -4.90 -18.47
C GLY A 390 -7.32 -5.82 -17.87
N GLU A 391 -6.97 -5.66 -16.60
CA GLU A 391 -6.11 -6.54 -15.82
C GLU A 391 -6.92 -7.16 -14.67
N TRP A 392 -6.73 -8.45 -14.41
CA TRP A 392 -7.34 -9.05 -13.23
C TRP A 392 -6.61 -8.58 -11.99
N ASN A 393 -7.32 -8.34 -10.90
CA ASN A 393 -6.66 -8.24 -9.60
C ASN A 393 -5.93 -9.54 -9.31
N THR A 394 -4.69 -9.45 -8.83
CA THR A 394 -3.81 -10.61 -8.73
C THR A 394 -3.79 -11.17 -7.32
N LEU A 395 -3.97 -12.48 -7.20
CA LEU A 395 -3.78 -13.23 -5.97
C LEU A 395 -2.47 -14.03 -6.08
N TYR A 396 -1.47 -13.63 -5.31
CA TYR A 396 -0.22 -14.36 -5.15
C TYR A 396 -0.30 -15.22 -3.89
N ARG A 397 -0.37 -16.53 -4.10
CA ARG A 397 -0.28 -17.52 -3.03
C ARG A 397 1.17 -17.71 -2.63
N ASN A 398 1.49 -17.55 -1.36
CA ASN A 398 2.82 -17.78 -0.81
C ASN A 398 3.01 -19.26 -0.48
N LEU A 399 4.03 -19.87 -1.05
CA LEU A 399 4.40 -21.29 -0.87
C LEU A 399 5.64 -21.43 0.03
N GLY A 400 5.96 -20.40 0.81
CA GLY A 400 7.14 -20.34 1.67
C GLY A 400 8.44 -20.38 0.88
N PRO A 401 9.35 -21.33 1.16
CA PRO A 401 10.65 -21.41 0.48
C PRO A 401 10.56 -21.61 -1.05
N ALA A 402 9.40 -21.99 -1.57
CA ALA A 402 9.17 -22.14 -3.01
C ALA A 402 8.79 -20.82 -3.71
N GLY A 403 8.61 -19.73 -2.94
CA GLY A 403 8.19 -18.42 -3.42
C GLY A 403 6.68 -18.32 -3.61
N PHE A 404 6.26 -17.39 -4.44
CA PHE A 404 4.85 -17.09 -4.71
C PHE A 404 4.39 -17.75 -6.01
N SER A 405 3.11 -18.08 -6.06
CA SER A 405 2.43 -18.51 -7.28
C SER A 405 1.26 -17.56 -7.58
N ASP A 406 1.27 -16.94 -8.75
CA ASP A 406 0.07 -16.26 -9.25
C ASP A 406 -1.00 -17.32 -9.54
N VAL A 407 -1.99 -17.42 -8.66
CA VAL A 407 -3.11 -18.37 -8.76
C VAL A 407 -4.36 -17.75 -9.38
N THR A 408 -4.31 -16.48 -9.76
CA THR A 408 -5.45 -15.68 -10.25
C THR A 408 -6.25 -16.38 -11.34
N ALA A 409 -5.58 -16.89 -12.37
CA ALA A 409 -6.25 -17.58 -13.47
C ALA A 409 -6.89 -18.93 -13.09
N ALA A 410 -6.46 -19.54 -11.98
CA ALA A 410 -6.98 -20.80 -11.48
C ALA A 410 -8.19 -20.61 -10.55
N VAL A 411 -8.31 -19.42 -9.94
CA VAL A 411 -9.40 -19.09 -9.01
C VAL A 411 -10.65 -18.70 -9.80
N LYS A 412 -11.75 -19.39 -9.56
CA LYS A 412 -13.03 -19.08 -10.18
C LYS A 412 -13.60 -17.77 -9.64
N GLY A 413 -14.27 -17.01 -10.48
CA GLY A 413 -14.93 -15.76 -10.08
C GLY A 413 -14.09 -14.50 -10.26
N VAL A 414 -12.76 -14.60 -10.39
CA VAL A 414 -11.87 -13.42 -10.52
C VAL A 414 -12.20 -12.50 -11.70
N SER A 415 -12.85 -13.00 -12.76
CA SER A 415 -13.16 -12.23 -13.96
C SER A 415 -14.04 -10.99 -13.73
N VAL A 416 -14.72 -10.90 -12.59
CA VAL A 416 -15.52 -9.72 -12.21
C VAL A 416 -14.67 -8.51 -11.88
N THR A 417 -13.36 -8.68 -11.66
CA THR A 417 -12.41 -7.59 -11.41
C THR A 417 -11.91 -6.94 -12.70
N LEU A 418 -11.97 -7.63 -13.83
CA LEU A 418 -11.40 -7.19 -15.11
C LEU A 418 -11.89 -5.81 -15.61
N PRO A 419 -13.18 -5.42 -15.45
CA PRO A 419 -13.67 -4.12 -15.90
C PRO A 419 -13.45 -3.01 -14.85
N MET A 420 -12.77 -3.29 -13.74
CA MET A 420 -12.59 -2.35 -12.65
C MET A 420 -11.21 -1.70 -12.66
N VAL A 421 -11.11 -0.53 -12.04
CA VAL A 421 -9.84 0.08 -11.65
C VAL A 421 -9.83 0.08 -10.13
N GLY A 422 -9.08 -0.84 -9.54
CA GLY A 422 -9.03 -1.04 -8.10
C GLY A 422 -7.95 -0.20 -7.44
N PHE A 423 -8.25 0.41 -6.29
CA PHE A 423 -7.30 1.12 -5.44
C PHE A 423 -7.21 0.45 -4.08
N GLY A 424 -7.73 1.07 -3.02
CA GLY A 424 -7.70 0.50 -1.69
C GLY A 424 -8.33 -0.89 -1.64
N THR A 425 -7.68 -1.81 -0.95
CA THR A 425 -8.15 -3.19 -0.76
C THR A 425 -7.73 -3.70 0.60
N VAL A 426 -8.53 -4.56 1.18
CA VAL A 426 -8.26 -5.21 2.47
C VAL A 426 -8.64 -6.68 2.39
N MET A 427 -7.92 -7.52 3.14
CA MET A 427 -8.17 -8.96 3.29
C MET A 427 -8.33 -9.23 4.78
N GLU A 428 -9.59 -9.43 5.22
CA GLU A 428 -9.96 -9.61 6.62
C GLU A 428 -11.18 -10.53 6.73
N ASP A 429 -11.35 -11.16 7.87
CA ASP A 429 -12.52 -11.98 8.18
C ASP A 429 -13.64 -11.10 8.76
N PHE A 430 -14.43 -10.46 7.89
CA PHE A 430 -15.46 -9.51 8.31
C PHE A 430 -16.69 -10.14 8.95
N ASN A 431 -16.98 -11.41 8.69
CA ASN A 431 -18.13 -12.12 9.28
C ASN A 431 -17.72 -13.07 10.40
N CYS A 432 -16.47 -13.03 10.82
CA CYS A 432 -15.88 -13.85 11.86
C CYS A 432 -16.07 -15.37 11.64
N ASP A 433 -16.10 -15.86 10.38
CA ASP A 433 -16.30 -17.29 10.08
C ASP A 433 -15.01 -18.10 10.04
N GLY A 434 -13.88 -17.43 10.13
CA GLY A 434 -12.54 -18.01 10.08
C GLY A 434 -11.97 -18.09 8.67
N THR A 435 -12.60 -17.42 7.69
CA THR A 435 -12.09 -17.29 6.32
C THR A 435 -11.96 -15.83 5.93
N GLU A 436 -10.99 -15.52 5.08
CA GLU A 436 -10.75 -14.13 4.67
C GLU A 436 -11.79 -13.68 3.64
N ASP A 437 -12.21 -12.42 3.77
CA ASP A 437 -12.98 -11.67 2.79
C ASP A 437 -12.11 -10.59 2.16
N LEU A 438 -12.49 -10.12 0.96
CA LEU A 438 -11.81 -9.06 0.23
C LEU A 438 -12.77 -7.90 -0.02
N ILE A 439 -12.34 -6.67 0.27
CA ILE A 439 -13.05 -5.46 -0.11
C ILE A 439 -12.15 -4.61 -0.99
N MET A 440 -12.71 -4.07 -2.07
CA MET A 440 -12.02 -3.17 -3.00
C MET A 440 -12.80 -1.88 -3.20
N ALA A 441 -12.10 -0.76 -3.09
CA ALA A 441 -12.58 0.55 -3.52
C ALA A 441 -12.15 0.77 -4.98
N ASN A 442 -13.14 0.85 -5.88
CA ASN A 442 -12.92 1.00 -7.31
C ASN A 442 -13.26 2.43 -7.78
N GLY A 443 -12.57 2.90 -8.82
CA GLY A 443 -12.85 4.19 -9.44
C GLY A 443 -11.83 4.54 -10.52
N HIS A 444 -12.29 4.92 -11.71
CA HIS A 444 -11.40 5.22 -12.83
C HIS A 444 -10.59 6.51 -12.62
N LEU A 445 -9.49 6.65 -13.36
CA LEU A 445 -8.60 7.82 -13.31
C LEU A 445 -9.10 8.98 -14.17
N ASP A 446 -9.70 8.68 -15.31
CA ASP A 446 -10.14 9.64 -16.34
C ASP A 446 -11.56 9.29 -16.80
N ASP A 447 -12.25 10.25 -17.39
CA ASP A 447 -13.57 9.99 -18.01
C ASP A 447 -13.38 9.37 -19.40
N PRO A 448 -13.44 8.04 -19.51
CA PRO A 448 -13.25 7.35 -20.78
C PRO A 448 -14.52 7.35 -21.63
N GLY A 449 -15.40 8.33 -21.51
CA GLY A 449 -16.73 8.42 -22.10
C GLY A 449 -16.91 7.91 -23.54
N HIS A 450 -15.80 7.81 -24.29
CA HIS A 450 -15.74 7.21 -25.62
C HIS A 450 -15.59 5.68 -25.61
N LEU A 451 -15.18 5.06 -24.48
CA LEU A 451 -15.00 3.62 -24.31
C LEU A 451 -16.20 2.93 -23.67
N GLY A 452 -17.15 3.72 -23.14
CA GLY A 452 -18.34 3.19 -22.46
C GLY A 452 -18.12 2.75 -21.01
N THR A 453 -16.93 2.98 -20.44
CA THR A 453 -16.62 2.85 -19.03
C THR A 453 -17.01 4.12 -18.28
N GLN A 454 -17.31 3.99 -16.99
CA GLN A 454 -17.72 5.12 -16.14
C GLN A 454 -16.58 5.50 -15.20
N LEU A 455 -16.45 6.79 -14.90
CA LEU A 455 -15.46 7.29 -13.96
C LEU A 455 -15.72 6.75 -12.54
N ALA A 456 -16.99 6.76 -12.11
CA ALA A 456 -17.41 6.16 -10.86
C ALA A 456 -17.74 4.67 -11.07
N MET A 457 -17.24 3.80 -10.20
CA MET A 457 -17.34 2.35 -10.27
C MET A 457 -17.99 1.78 -9.02
N LEU A 458 -18.54 0.56 -9.12
CA LEU A 458 -19.05 -0.15 -7.96
C LEU A 458 -17.89 -0.65 -7.10
N PRO A 459 -17.92 -0.47 -5.76
CA PRO A 459 -17.05 -1.20 -4.86
C PRO A 459 -17.38 -2.69 -4.89
N GLN A 460 -16.42 -3.53 -4.49
CA GLN A 460 -16.60 -4.98 -4.53
C GLN A 460 -16.33 -5.60 -3.16
N LEU A 461 -17.13 -6.61 -2.81
CA LEU A 461 -16.98 -7.45 -1.62
C LEU A 461 -16.96 -8.91 -2.05
N PHE A 462 -15.91 -9.62 -1.70
CA PHE A 462 -15.74 -11.03 -2.04
C PHE A 462 -15.42 -11.85 -0.79
N SER A 463 -15.89 -13.10 -0.76
CA SER A 463 -15.30 -14.14 0.10
C SER A 463 -14.35 -14.98 -0.72
N ILE A 464 -13.21 -15.34 -0.14
CA ILE A 464 -12.14 -16.05 -0.82
C ILE A 464 -11.94 -17.46 -0.23
N SER A 465 -11.63 -18.40 -1.07
CA SER A 465 -11.21 -19.75 -0.71
C SER A 465 -10.13 -20.25 -1.67
N ASP A 466 -9.49 -21.37 -1.40
CA ASP A 466 -8.42 -21.98 -2.23
C ASP A 466 -8.67 -21.99 -3.74
N SER A 467 -9.91 -22.06 -4.17
CA SER A 467 -10.26 -22.28 -5.57
C SER A 467 -11.31 -21.32 -6.11
N GLN A 468 -11.86 -20.44 -5.29
CA GLN A 468 -12.99 -19.60 -5.67
C GLN A 468 -13.01 -18.27 -4.93
N ILE A 469 -13.26 -17.19 -5.70
CA ILE A 469 -13.73 -15.90 -5.21
C ILE A 469 -15.25 -15.85 -5.45
N THR A 470 -16.01 -15.59 -4.40
CA THR A 470 -17.47 -15.45 -4.47
C THR A 470 -17.81 -13.97 -4.34
N ASP A 471 -18.42 -13.40 -5.37
CA ASP A 471 -18.88 -12.01 -5.34
C ASP A 471 -20.13 -11.88 -4.46
N ASN A 472 -19.98 -11.21 -3.33
CA ASN A 472 -21.00 -10.94 -2.33
C ASN A 472 -21.48 -9.47 -2.36
N SER A 473 -21.00 -8.65 -3.29
CA SER A 473 -21.28 -7.21 -3.34
C SER A 473 -22.78 -6.89 -3.30
N ALA A 474 -23.60 -7.64 -4.02
CA ALA A 474 -25.06 -7.46 -4.02
C ALA A 474 -25.75 -7.69 -2.66
N ARG A 475 -25.03 -8.25 -1.68
CA ARG A 475 -25.52 -8.58 -0.32
C ARG A 475 -24.82 -7.79 0.76
N GLY A 476 -23.71 -7.16 0.43
CA GLY A 476 -22.88 -6.39 1.35
C GLY A 476 -23.55 -5.13 1.91
N GLY A 477 -24.77 -4.81 1.49
CA GLY A 477 -25.52 -3.61 1.89
C GLY A 477 -25.62 -2.58 0.75
N ASP A 478 -26.37 -1.52 1.02
CA ASP A 478 -26.72 -0.49 0.01
C ASP A 478 -25.49 0.24 -0.57
N TYR A 479 -24.40 0.33 0.17
CA TYR A 479 -23.16 0.94 -0.28
C TYR A 479 -22.61 0.27 -1.55
N PHE A 480 -22.57 -1.05 -1.60
CA PHE A 480 -22.03 -1.80 -2.73
C PHE A 480 -22.88 -1.71 -4.01
N GLY A 481 -24.11 -1.18 -3.91
CA GLY A 481 -24.98 -0.86 -5.05
C GLY A 481 -24.77 0.55 -5.61
N GLN A 482 -23.88 1.35 -5.03
CA GLN A 482 -23.63 2.73 -5.44
C GLN A 482 -22.25 2.86 -6.10
N GLN A 483 -22.14 3.80 -7.05
CA GLN A 483 -20.90 4.03 -7.78
C GLN A 483 -20.12 5.20 -7.17
N PHE A 484 -18.82 4.99 -6.96
CA PHE A 484 -17.88 5.98 -6.40
C PHE A 484 -16.59 6.05 -7.22
N ILE A 485 -15.82 7.10 -6.99
CA ILE A 485 -14.41 7.15 -7.36
C ILE A 485 -13.64 6.82 -6.07
N GLY A 486 -13.62 5.51 -5.75
CA GLY A 486 -13.02 5.02 -4.51
C GLY A 486 -11.50 5.09 -4.53
N ARG A 487 -10.87 5.33 -3.35
CA ARG A 487 -9.42 5.38 -3.18
C ARG A 487 -8.98 4.64 -1.93
N GLY A 488 -8.67 5.33 -0.85
CA GLY A 488 -8.20 4.72 0.40
C GLY A 488 -9.28 3.90 1.11
N VAL A 489 -8.87 2.80 1.72
CA VAL A 489 -9.69 1.95 2.58
C VAL A 489 -8.90 1.64 3.84
N ALA A 490 -9.49 1.82 5.00
CA ALA A 490 -8.89 1.47 6.28
C ALA A 490 -9.90 0.76 7.19
N THR A 491 -9.43 -0.26 7.92
CA THR A 491 -10.25 -1.08 8.84
C THR A 491 -9.99 -0.72 10.29
N ALA A 492 -11.05 -0.73 11.09
CA ALA A 492 -10.99 -0.70 12.56
C ALA A 492 -12.30 -1.25 13.14
N ASP A 493 -12.24 -1.85 14.30
CA ASP A 493 -13.40 -2.07 15.18
C ASP A 493 -13.71 -0.74 15.88
N TYR A 494 -14.35 0.20 15.14
CA TYR A 494 -14.46 1.57 15.63
C TYR A 494 -15.47 1.70 16.77
N ASP A 495 -16.47 0.86 16.87
CA ASP A 495 -17.48 0.94 17.92
C ASP A 495 -17.30 -0.08 19.05
N GLY A 496 -16.28 -0.92 18.97
CA GLY A 496 -15.85 -1.82 20.05
C GLY A 496 -16.75 -3.04 20.21
N ASP A 497 -17.42 -3.46 19.11
CA ASP A 497 -18.32 -4.61 19.14
C ASP A 497 -17.65 -5.91 18.68
N GLY A 498 -16.40 -5.83 18.21
CA GLY A 498 -15.55 -6.95 17.80
C GLY A 498 -15.57 -7.25 16.31
N ASP A 499 -16.45 -6.62 15.57
CA ASP A 499 -16.53 -6.74 14.13
C ASP A 499 -15.72 -5.61 13.46
N LEU A 500 -14.95 -5.92 12.41
CA LEU A 500 -14.17 -4.90 11.69
C LEU A 500 -15.08 -4.06 10.81
N ASP A 501 -14.96 -2.74 10.96
CA ASP A 501 -15.63 -1.68 10.20
C ASP A 501 -14.66 -1.06 9.18
N LEU A 502 -15.17 -0.19 8.30
CA LEU A 502 -14.39 0.41 7.23
C LEU A 502 -14.60 1.93 7.11
N ALA A 503 -13.51 2.66 6.97
CA ALA A 503 -13.52 3.99 6.41
C ALA A 503 -13.07 3.92 4.95
N ILE A 504 -13.85 4.51 4.03
CA ILE A 504 -13.53 4.50 2.59
C ILE A 504 -13.60 5.93 2.05
N VAL A 505 -12.50 6.40 1.49
CA VAL A 505 -12.41 7.73 0.89
C VAL A 505 -12.79 7.68 -0.59
N HIS A 506 -13.63 8.62 -0.98
CA HIS A 506 -14.03 8.84 -2.35
C HIS A 506 -13.56 10.20 -2.84
N GLN A 507 -13.13 10.27 -4.08
CA GLN A 507 -12.79 11.55 -4.70
C GLN A 507 -14.05 12.32 -5.07
N ASN A 508 -14.13 13.57 -4.63
CA ASN A 508 -15.24 14.51 -4.91
C ASN A 508 -16.63 13.99 -4.49
N ALA A 509 -16.66 13.06 -3.54
CA ALA A 509 -17.88 12.56 -2.90
C ALA A 509 -17.62 12.36 -1.40
N PRO A 510 -18.67 12.32 -0.56
CA PRO A 510 -18.49 12.13 0.88
C PRO A 510 -17.77 10.82 1.20
N VAL A 511 -16.97 10.83 2.27
CA VAL A 511 -16.39 9.62 2.86
C VAL A 511 -17.51 8.69 3.32
N SER A 512 -17.31 7.37 3.21
CA SER A 512 -18.19 6.37 3.81
C SER A 512 -17.58 5.80 5.08
N LEU A 513 -18.41 5.58 6.09
CA LEU A 513 -18.11 4.82 7.29
C LEU A 513 -19.03 3.60 7.31
N LEU A 514 -18.50 2.48 6.93
CA LEU A 514 -19.27 1.24 6.82
C LEU A 514 -19.21 0.49 8.14
N LYS A 515 -20.31 0.58 8.90
CA LYS A 515 -20.48 -0.24 10.10
C LYS A 515 -20.83 -1.65 9.70
N ASN A 516 -20.09 -2.61 10.24
CA ASN A 516 -20.35 -4.04 10.05
C ASN A 516 -21.63 -4.43 10.81
N GLN A 517 -22.54 -5.11 10.11
CA GLN A 517 -23.82 -5.60 10.62
C GLN A 517 -23.94 -7.12 10.44
N SER A 518 -22.81 -7.80 10.31
CA SER A 518 -22.79 -9.26 10.10
C SER A 518 -23.34 -10.02 11.30
N SER A 519 -23.76 -11.26 11.08
CA SER A 519 -24.23 -12.11 12.17
C SER A 519 -23.08 -12.39 13.14
N ARG A 520 -23.33 -12.16 14.42
CA ARG A 520 -22.31 -12.36 15.46
C ARG A 520 -21.87 -13.80 15.54
N ARG A 521 -20.55 -14.00 15.48
CA ARG A 521 -19.84 -15.24 15.72
C ARG A 521 -18.77 -15.00 16.78
N HIS A 522 -18.08 -16.06 17.19
CA HIS A 522 -16.99 -15.91 18.15
C HIS A 522 -15.78 -15.23 17.51
N TRP A 523 -15.15 -14.35 18.27
CA TRP A 523 -14.00 -13.57 17.85
C TRP A 523 -13.00 -13.35 18.98
N LEU A 524 -11.80 -12.93 18.60
CA LEU A 524 -10.77 -12.49 19.54
C LEU A 524 -9.98 -11.35 18.90
N GLN A 525 -9.95 -10.19 19.56
CA GLN A 525 -9.11 -9.07 19.15
C GLN A 525 -7.87 -8.99 20.03
N LEU A 526 -6.71 -8.83 19.40
CA LEU A 526 -5.42 -8.71 20.08
C LEU A 526 -4.85 -7.31 19.85
N GLN A 527 -4.46 -6.67 20.95
CA GLN A 527 -3.69 -5.43 20.97
C GLN A 527 -2.34 -5.69 21.62
N PHE A 528 -1.30 -4.97 21.22
CA PHE A 528 0.07 -5.25 21.59
C PHE A 528 0.70 -4.08 22.32
N ILE A 529 1.57 -4.38 23.29
CA ILE A 529 2.41 -3.41 24.00
C ILE A 529 3.83 -3.94 23.98
N GLY A 530 4.64 -3.45 23.04
CA GLY A 530 6.07 -3.74 22.98
C GLY A 530 6.84 -3.11 24.14
N ARG A 531 7.97 -3.70 24.48
CA ARG A 531 8.91 -3.22 25.49
C ARG A 531 10.35 -3.17 25.02
N ARG A 532 10.73 -4.10 24.14
CA ARG A 532 11.97 -4.12 23.35
C ARG A 532 11.65 -3.99 21.87
N SER A 533 10.52 -4.55 21.45
CA SER A 533 9.90 -4.28 20.18
C SER A 533 9.28 -2.89 20.21
N ASN A 534 9.01 -2.32 19.04
CA ASN A 534 8.25 -1.08 18.91
C ASN A 534 6.95 -1.15 19.73
N ARG A 535 6.53 0.00 20.25
CA ARG A 535 5.47 0.08 21.25
C ARG A 535 4.14 -0.49 20.81
N GLN A 536 3.77 -0.33 19.54
CA GLN A 536 2.51 -0.80 18.97
C GLN A 536 2.54 -2.26 18.52
N GLY A 537 3.72 -2.89 18.49
CA GLY A 537 3.88 -4.29 18.09
C GLY A 537 3.76 -4.51 16.59
N ILE A 538 4.04 -3.50 15.74
CA ILE A 538 4.14 -3.68 14.29
C ILE A 538 5.22 -4.74 14.02
N GLY A 539 4.87 -5.76 13.23
CA GLY A 539 5.69 -6.96 12.99
C GLY A 539 5.46 -8.11 13.98
N VAL A 540 4.53 -7.96 14.96
CA VAL A 540 4.13 -9.09 15.80
C VAL A 540 3.38 -10.11 14.96
N ARG A 541 3.79 -11.39 15.07
CA ARG A 541 3.11 -12.51 14.45
C ARG A 541 2.42 -13.37 15.50
N VAL A 542 1.18 -13.75 15.23
CA VAL A 542 0.40 -14.61 16.10
C VAL A 542 -0.10 -15.83 15.34
N THR A 543 0.12 -17.02 15.91
CA THR A 543 -0.57 -18.23 15.51
C THR A 543 -1.59 -18.58 16.58
N LEU A 544 -2.87 -18.53 16.23
CA LEU A 544 -3.98 -18.92 17.09
C LEU A 544 -4.39 -20.34 16.76
N ARG A 545 -4.56 -21.19 17.79
CA ARG A 545 -5.07 -22.57 17.67
C ARG A 545 -6.37 -22.71 18.44
N SER A 546 -7.42 -23.20 17.77
CA SER A 546 -8.72 -23.49 18.38
C SER A 546 -9.40 -24.65 17.66
N GLY A 547 -9.95 -25.63 18.41
CA GLY A 547 -10.72 -26.72 17.84
C GLY A 547 -9.97 -27.67 16.88
N GLY A 548 -8.64 -27.55 16.78
CA GLY A 548 -7.80 -28.29 15.81
C GLY A 548 -7.41 -27.49 14.58
N ASP A 549 -8.01 -26.35 14.36
CA ASP A 549 -7.64 -25.38 13.31
C ASP A 549 -6.57 -24.42 13.83
N HIS A 550 -5.84 -23.79 12.91
CA HIS A 550 -4.86 -22.77 13.21
C HIS A 550 -5.02 -21.59 12.23
N PHE A 551 -4.83 -20.40 12.77
CA PHE A 551 -4.93 -19.12 12.05
C PHE A 551 -3.65 -18.36 12.29
N MET A 552 -3.05 -17.83 11.25
CA MET A 552 -1.86 -17.00 11.37
C MET A 552 -2.19 -15.58 10.91
N ARG A 553 -1.77 -14.59 11.72
CA ARG A 553 -1.81 -13.17 11.35
C ARG A 553 -0.51 -12.49 11.76
N GLU A 554 -0.15 -11.46 11.04
CA GLU A 554 0.93 -10.55 11.39
C GLU A 554 0.42 -9.12 11.34
N LEU A 555 0.82 -8.30 12.31
CA LEU A 555 0.55 -6.88 12.29
C LEU A 555 1.51 -6.21 11.32
N ALA A 556 1.16 -6.23 10.04
CA ALA A 556 1.96 -5.67 8.97
C ALA A 556 2.04 -4.14 9.04
N GLY A 557 3.19 -3.59 8.71
CA GLY A 557 3.33 -2.16 8.50
C GLY A 557 2.90 -1.77 7.10
N GLY A 558 1.86 -0.94 7.00
CA GLY A 558 1.29 -0.50 5.72
C GLY A 558 0.58 -1.61 4.96
N THR A 559 -0.59 -1.33 4.48
CA THR A 559 -1.40 -2.17 3.57
C THR A 559 -2.40 -1.27 2.87
N SER A 560 -3.32 -1.84 2.07
CA SER A 560 -4.30 -1.09 1.30
C SER A 560 -3.66 -0.14 0.28
N TYR A 561 -4.17 1.07 0.16
CA TYR A 561 -3.67 2.13 -0.69
C TYR A 561 -3.69 3.45 0.07
N CYS A 562 -2.54 4.07 0.28
CA CYS A 562 -2.42 5.37 0.92
C CYS A 562 -3.10 5.46 2.32
N SER A 563 -3.33 4.35 3.00
CA SER A 563 -4.17 4.30 4.20
C SER A 563 -3.51 3.50 5.32
N SER A 564 -4.03 3.68 6.56
CA SER A 564 -3.50 3.02 7.76
C SER A 564 -4.64 2.43 8.59
N HIS A 565 -4.54 1.14 8.90
CA HIS A 565 -5.51 0.41 9.72
C HIS A 565 -5.28 0.64 11.22
N GLN A 566 -6.24 0.20 12.05
CA GLN A 566 -5.97 0.10 13.49
C GLN A 566 -4.80 -0.87 13.76
N PRO A 567 -3.90 -0.60 14.71
CA PRO A 567 -2.83 -1.51 15.08
C PRO A 567 -3.32 -2.63 16.02
N ALA A 568 -4.22 -3.47 15.53
CA ALA A 568 -4.78 -4.61 16.25
C ALA A 568 -5.10 -5.74 15.28
N MET A 569 -5.09 -6.99 15.75
CA MET A 569 -5.48 -8.16 14.97
C MET A 569 -6.84 -8.66 15.43
N VAL A 570 -7.72 -9.00 14.50
CA VAL A 570 -9.00 -9.66 14.79
C VAL A 570 -8.96 -11.07 14.20
N PHE A 571 -9.31 -12.07 15.02
CA PHE A 571 -9.47 -13.46 14.61
C PHE A 571 -10.93 -13.83 14.69
N GLY A 572 -11.56 -14.16 13.58
CA GLY A 572 -12.87 -14.79 13.55
C GLY A 572 -12.74 -16.28 13.89
N LEU A 573 -13.63 -16.77 14.74
CA LEU A 573 -13.59 -18.12 15.27
C LEU A 573 -14.81 -18.96 14.88
N GLY A 574 -15.75 -18.38 14.12
CA GLY A 574 -16.98 -19.06 13.72
C GLY A 574 -17.78 -19.52 14.94
N ASP A 575 -18.20 -20.77 14.91
CA ASP A 575 -18.97 -21.40 16.00
C ASP A 575 -18.06 -22.11 17.04
N ARG A 576 -16.76 -21.83 17.03
CA ARG A 576 -15.78 -22.44 17.97
C ARG A 576 -15.89 -21.76 19.34
N ASP A 577 -16.40 -22.49 20.34
CA ASP A 577 -16.58 -22.03 21.73
C ASP A 577 -15.45 -22.48 22.68
N GLN A 578 -14.39 -23.07 22.12
CA GLN A 578 -13.29 -23.63 22.90
C GLN A 578 -12.21 -22.58 23.18
N PRO A 579 -11.47 -22.71 24.30
CA PRO A 579 -10.32 -21.87 24.58
C PRO A 579 -9.29 -21.88 23.44
N CYS A 580 -8.73 -20.71 23.15
CA CYS A 580 -7.68 -20.54 22.16
C CYS A 580 -6.28 -20.65 22.81
N GLU A 581 -5.34 -21.19 22.06
CA GLU A 581 -3.92 -21.14 22.38
C GLU A 581 -3.23 -20.20 21.39
N LEU A 582 -2.54 -19.19 21.92
CA LEU A 582 -1.80 -18.21 21.15
C LEU A 582 -0.30 -18.48 21.24
N GLU A 583 0.35 -18.55 20.11
CA GLU A 583 1.81 -18.46 19.99
C GLU A 583 2.15 -17.09 19.39
N VAL A 584 2.76 -16.23 20.20
CA VAL A 584 3.11 -14.85 19.83
C VAL A 584 4.60 -14.75 19.60
N ALA A 585 5.01 -14.33 18.42
CA ALA A 585 6.39 -13.97 18.08
C ALA A 585 6.50 -12.45 17.99
N TRP A 586 7.35 -11.87 18.85
CA TRP A 586 7.60 -10.43 18.90
C TRP A 586 8.79 -10.06 17.99
N PRO A 587 8.80 -8.87 17.38
CA PRO A 587 9.93 -8.39 16.56
C PRO A 587 11.31 -8.51 17.24
N SER A 588 11.37 -8.32 18.54
CA SER A 588 12.59 -8.51 19.34
C SER A 588 13.14 -9.95 19.36
N GLY A 589 12.42 -10.92 18.78
CA GLY A 589 12.71 -12.37 18.84
C GLY A 589 12.17 -13.05 20.10
N LYS A 590 11.42 -12.34 20.97
CA LYS A 590 10.73 -12.96 22.11
C LYS A 590 9.55 -13.78 21.63
N ARG A 591 9.31 -14.91 22.33
CA ARG A 591 8.15 -15.76 22.08
C ARG A 591 7.33 -15.91 23.37
N GLN A 592 6.01 -15.91 23.21
CA GLN A 592 5.08 -16.01 24.32
C GLN A 592 3.95 -16.97 23.94
N SER A 593 3.63 -17.91 24.84
CA SER A 593 2.49 -18.82 24.68
C SER A 593 1.44 -18.45 25.71
N ILE A 594 0.21 -18.22 25.25
CA ILE A 594 -0.90 -17.76 26.09
C ILE A 594 -2.13 -18.61 25.80
N ARG A 595 -2.83 -19.02 26.85
CA ARG A 595 -4.14 -19.63 26.73
C ARG A 595 -5.23 -18.60 27.05
N VAL A 596 -6.11 -18.34 26.10
CA VAL A 596 -7.28 -17.48 26.26
C VAL A 596 -8.50 -18.38 26.49
N ALA A 597 -9.07 -18.31 27.68
CA ALA A 597 -10.20 -19.18 28.07
C ALA A 597 -11.56 -18.61 27.67
N GLU A 598 -11.67 -17.29 27.52
CA GLU A 598 -12.91 -16.58 27.22
C GLU A 598 -12.75 -15.87 25.86
N LEU A 599 -13.71 -16.07 24.98
CA LEU A 599 -13.79 -15.45 23.65
C LEU A 599 -14.59 -14.13 23.70
N ASP A 600 -14.81 -13.53 22.55
CA ASP A 600 -15.62 -12.31 22.33
C ASP A 600 -15.12 -11.13 23.17
N ARG A 601 -13.80 -10.90 23.08
CA ARG A 601 -13.13 -9.89 23.87
C ARG A 601 -11.85 -9.36 23.24
N ILE A 602 -11.46 -8.18 23.69
CA ILE A 602 -10.14 -7.61 23.44
C ILE A 602 -9.15 -8.13 24.47
N VAL A 603 -7.99 -8.60 24.02
CA VAL A 603 -6.88 -9.06 24.87
C VAL A 603 -5.66 -8.20 24.57
N VAL A 604 -5.20 -7.47 25.59
CA VAL A 604 -3.96 -6.68 25.49
C VAL A 604 -2.77 -7.56 25.89
N LEU A 605 -1.89 -7.80 24.94
CA LEU A 605 -0.68 -8.60 25.12
C LEU A 605 0.51 -7.67 25.35
N THR A 606 1.23 -7.89 26.45
CA THR A 606 2.46 -7.14 26.73
C THR A 606 3.66 -8.04 26.51
N GLU A 607 4.65 -7.54 25.81
CA GLU A 607 5.90 -8.25 25.56
C GLU A 607 6.59 -8.68 26.87
N PRO A 608 7.00 -9.95 27.01
CA PRO A 608 7.67 -10.41 28.21
C PRO A 608 9.08 -9.83 28.33
N VAL A 609 9.42 -9.30 29.51
CA VAL A 609 10.81 -8.92 29.85
C VAL A 609 11.55 -10.17 30.36
N ASP A 610 12.87 -10.21 30.14
CA ASP A 610 13.69 -11.18 30.83
C ASP A 610 13.66 -10.84 32.33
N ASP A 611 13.28 -11.79 33.16
CA ASP A 611 13.53 -11.66 34.59
C ASP A 611 15.04 -11.45 34.76
N ASP A 612 15.45 -10.34 35.28
CA ASP A 612 16.86 -10.10 35.67
C ASP A 612 17.29 -11.26 36.58
N LYS A 613 18.19 -12.11 36.05
CA LYS A 613 18.80 -13.20 36.81
C LYS A 613 19.86 -12.71 37.76
#